data_eaf5a3918985d56a874bae56b965e76d
#
_entry.id   eaf5a3918985d56a874bae56b965e76d
#
_cell.length_a   1.000
_cell.length_b   1.000
_cell.length_c   1.000
_cell.angle_alpha   90.00
_cell.angle_beta   90.00
_cell.angle_gamma   90.00
#
_symmetry.space_group_name_H-M   'P 1'
#
loop_
_entity.id
_entity.type
_entity.pdbx_description
1 polymer ?
#
loop_
_entity_poly.entity_id
_entity_poly.type
_entity_poly.pdbx_seq_one_letter_code
_entity_poly.pdbx_strand_id
1 'polypeptide(L)'
;MTAIYAPVAVPSTNLPPPPPGQVAHPAIPLSIEQQWRNTESSRNERALDRINKNRARLGMKPIRDVLAYVLADHTWLAADASLAPMPATPAREVLQTGTWVLADDRPLPAGVKAFLERGEPPIFVGFGSMPVSADVSHVLVAAARTTGRRLIISRGWAELELADRGSDCIVVGDISHDLLFPRVAAVVHHGGVGTTATAARAGVPQIITPMFGDQFYWSSRITELGVGTTTAHATLTRDSLTRALSEVLDSAIVERARNFAGRVGVDGAKVAARELVAVARASSGGSGSH
;
A
#
# COMPACT_ATOMS: atom_id res chain seq x y z
N MET A 1 19.38 7.51 -8.40
CA MET A 1 18.82 6.88 -7.20
C MET A 1 17.32 6.91 -7.27
N THR A 2 16.65 5.82 -6.90
CA THR A 2 15.18 5.69 -6.93
C THR A 2 14.70 4.97 -5.68
N ALA A 3 13.62 5.44 -5.07
CA ALA A 3 12.91 4.74 -4.02
C ALA A 3 11.65 4.07 -4.60
N ILE A 4 11.46 2.81 -4.26
CA ILE A 4 10.26 2.02 -4.58
C ILE A 4 9.61 1.56 -3.27
N TYR A 5 8.32 1.27 -3.32
CA TYR A 5 7.53 0.96 -2.13
C TYR A 5 7.02 -0.47 -2.09
N ALA A 6 7.24 -1.25 -3.15
CA ALA A 6 6.86 -2.67 -3.18
C ALA A 6 7.89 -3.48 -3.97
N PRO A 7 8.23 -4.71 -3.52
CA PRO A 7 9.20 -5.57 -4.19
C PRO A 7 8.83 -5.92 -5.64
N VAL A 8 7.53 -5.99 -5.95
CA VAL A 8 7.01 -6.24 -7.31
C VAL A 8 7.31 -5.12 -8.32
N ALA A 9 7.94 -4.03 -7.91
CA ALA A 9 8.40 -2.99 -8.83
C ALA A 9 9.74 -3.33 -9.50
N VAL A 10 10.48 -4.33 -8.99
CA VAL A 10 11.80 -4.73 -9.46
C VAL A 10 11.75 -6.12 -10.07
N PRO A 11 12.35 -6.33 -11.26
CA PRO A 11 12.48 -7.66 -11.86
C PRO A 11 13.14 -8.65 -10.91
N SER A 12 12.50 -9.78 -10.71
CA SER A 12 12.97 -10.86 -9.85
C SER A 12 12.56 -12.22 -10.41
N THR A 13 13.15 -13.28 -9.91
CA THR A 13 12.82 -14.65 -10.31
C THR A 13 11.56 -15.19 -9.65
N ASN A 14 11.13 -14.57 -8.54
CA ASN A 14 10.12 -15.14 -7.63
C ASN A 14 8.83 -14.32 -7.57
N LEU A 15 8.89 -13.03 -7.94
CA LEU A 15 7.72 -12.16 -7.95
C LEU A 15 7.40 -11.71 -9.38
N PRO A 16 6.16 -11.92 -9.83
CA PRO A 16 5.71 -11.34 -11.09
C PRO A 16 5.62 -9.81 -10.98
N PRO A 17 5.68 -9.09 -12.12
CA PRO A 17 5.36 -7.67 -12.13
C PRO A 17 3.92 -7.43 -11.67
N PRO A 18 3.60 -6.22 -11.17
CA PRO A 18 2.22 -5.86 -10.88
C PRO A 18 1.34 -6.06 -12.11
N PRO A 19 0.12 -6.58 -11.98
CA PRO A 19 -0.77 -6.75 -13.11
C PRO A 19 -1.07 -5.40 -13.77
N PRO A 20 -1.12 -5.33 -15.10
CA PRO A 20 -1.35 -4.08 -15.84
C PRO A 20 -2.82 -3.63 -15.82
N GLY A 21 -3.48 -3.67 -14.68
CA GLY A 21 -4.92 -3.42 -14.53
C GLY A 21 -5.77 -4.67 -14.77
N GLN A 22 -7.06 -4.48 -15.07
CA GLN A 22 -7.97 -5.60 -15.40
C GLN A 22 -7.67 -6.13 -16.81
N VAL A 23 -6.66 -6.98 -16.96
CA VAL A 23 -6.40 -7.71 -18.19
C VAL A 23 -6.87 -9.14 -17.99
N ALA A 24 -7.57 -9.68 -18.97
CA ALA A 24 -7.94 -11.09 -19.02
C ALA A 24 -6.68 -11.95 -18.85
N HIS A 25 -6.72 -12.92 -17.95
CA HIS A 25 -5.61 -13.84 -17.76
C HIS A 25 -5.36 -14.60 -19.06
N PRO A 26 -4.11 -14.72 -19.54
CA PRO A 26 -3.81 -15.51 -20.71
C PRO A 26 -4.21 -16.97 -20.47
N ALA A 27 -4.68 -17.65 -21.50
CA ALA A 27 -5.11 -19.04 -21.43
C ALA A 27 -3.98 -20.00 -20.98
N ILE A 28 -2.72 -19.60 -21.19
CA ILE A 28 -1.52 -20.31 -20.72
C ILE A 28 -0.77 -19.38 -19.75
N PRO A 29 -0.50 -19.81 -18.51
CA PRO A 29 0.27 -19.01 -17.57
C PRO A 29 1.68 -18.75 -18.09
N LEU A 30 2.06 -17.48 -18.21
CA LEU A 30 3.42 -17.08 -18.57
C LEU A 30 4.37 -17.29 -17.38
N SER A 31 5.62 -17.66 -17.68
CA SER A 31 6.67 -17.64 -16.64
C SER A 31 6.89 -16.22 -16.10
N ILE A 32 7.39 -16.10 -14.88
CA ILE A 32 7.69 -14.78 -14.26
C ILE A 32 8.63 -13.97 -15.16
N GLU A 33 9.63 -14.61 -15.74
CA GLU A 33 10.57 -13.97 -16.68
C GLU A 33 9.88 -13.44 -17.93
N GLN A 34 8.93 -14.20 -18.51
CA GLN A 34 8.14 -13.74 -19.65
C GLN A 34 7.23 -12.57 -19.29
N GLN A 35 6.63 -12.59 -18.09
CA GLN A 35 5.82 -11.49 -17.61
C GLN A 35 6.65 -10.21 -17.45
N TRP A 36 7.88 -10.31 -16.94
CA TRP A 36 8.80 -9.17 -16.84
C TRP A 36 9.20 -8.63 -18.21
N ARG A 37 9.59 -9.51 -19.17
CA ARG A 37 9.90 -9.07 -20.53
C ARG A 37 8.72 -8.35 -21.19
N ASN A 38 7.51 -8.87 -21.06
CA ASN A 38 6.31 -8.23 -21.58
C ASN A 38 6.06 -6.86 -20.92
N THR A 39 6.33 -6.75 -19.63
CA THR A 39 6.19 -5.48 -18.89
C THR A 39 7.19 -4.43 -19.36
N GLU A 40 8.45 -4.80 -19.58
CA GLU A 40 9.50 -3.93 -20.14
C GLU A 40 9.12 -3.43 -21.53
N SER A 41 8.75 -4.37 -22.43
CA SER A 41 8.31 -4.04 -23.80
C SER A 41 7.15 -3.05 -23.78
N SER A 42 6.11 -3.36 -23.02
CA SER A 42 4.92 -2.52 -22.91
C SER A 42 5.20 -1.13 -22.30
N ARG A 43 6.13 -1.01 -21.35
CA ARG A 43 6.57 0.28 -20.82
C ARG A 43 7.33 1.10 -21.86
N ASN A 44 8.22 0.46 -22.60
CA ASN A 44 8.98 1.10 -23.68
C ASN A 44 8.04 1.58 -24.79
N GLU A 45 7.11 0.76 -25.27
CA GLU A 45 6.12 1.15 -26.27
C GLU A 45 5.29 2.38 -25.84
N ARG A 46 4.89 2.42 -24.58
CA ARG A 46 4.02 3.51 -24.08
C ARG A 46 4.74 4.81 -23.77
N ALA A 47 6.01 4.76 -23.35
CA ALA A 47 6.64 5.90 -22.74
C ALA A 47 8.00 6.31 -23.30
N LEU A 48 8.74 5.42 -23.96
CA LEU A 48 10.14 5.68 -24.35
C LEU A 48 10.29 6.91 -25.26
N ASP A 49 9.49 7.00 -26.31
CA ASP A 49 9.52 8.12 -27.24
C ASP A 49 9.20 9.45 -26.58
N ARG A 50 8.17 9.46 -25.73
CA ARG A 50 7.76 10.68 -25.01
C ARG A 50 8.83 11.13 -24.04
N ILE A 51 9.43 10.19 -23.30
CA ILE A 51 10.54 10.49 -22.39
C ILE A 51 11.72 11.04 -23.17
N ASN A 52 12.13 10.41 -24.27
CA ASN A 52 13.27 10.84 -25.05
C ASN A 52 13.05 12.19 -25.74
N LYS A 53 11.84 12.50 -26.19
CA LYS A 53 11.50 13.84 -26.68
C LYS A 53 11.66 14.92 -25.61
N ASN A 54 11.22 14.65 -24.39
CA ASN A 54 11.39 15.60 -23.28
C ASN A 54 12.86 15.75 -22.87
N ARG A 55 13.60 14.64 -22.82
CA ARG A 55 15.05 14.65 -22.53
C ARG A 55 15.83 15.46 -23.56
N ALA A 56 15.51 15.30 -24.84
CA ALA A 56 16.15 16.08 -25.91
C ALA A 56 15.93 17.60 -25.76
N ARG A 57 14.71 18.01 -25.34
CA ARG A 57 14.42 19.43 -25.05
C ARG A 57 15.25 20.00 -23.90
N LEU A 58 15.68 19.14 -22.99
CA LEU A 58 16.54 19.48 -21.85
C LEU A 58 18.03 19.25 -22.11
N GLY A 59 18.45 18.95 -23.36
CA GLY A 59 19.82 18.66 -23.70
C GLY A 59 20.37 17.35 -23.13
N MET A 60 19.50 16.45 -22.68
CA MET A 60 19.89 15.18 -22.06
C MET A 60 19.99 14.04 -23.08
N LYS A 61 20.91 13.12 -22.87
CA LYS A 61 21.06 11.92 -23.72
C LYS A 61 19.81 11.05 -23.67
N PRO A 62 19.41 10.39 -24.78
CA PRO A 62 18.29 9.49 -24.79
C PRO A 62 18.54 8.25 -23.90
N ILE A 63 17.48 7.69 -23.36
CA ILE A 63 17.49 6.40 -22.68
C ILE A 63 17.09 5.28 -23.64
N ARG A 64 17.43 4.03 -23.32
CA ARG A 64 17.13 2.86 -24.13
C ARG A 64 16.00 2.00 -23.53
N ASP A 65 15.85 2.05 -22.21
CA ASP A 65 14.88 1.27 -21.47
C ASP A 65 14.25 2.08 -20.34
N VAL A 66 12.92 2.08 -20.29
CA VAL A 66 12.14 2.88 -19.32
C VAL A 66 12.26 2.31 -17.92
N LEU A 67 12.21 0.96 -17.77
CA LEU A 67 12.27 0.33 -16.47
C LEU A 67 13.66 0.50 -15.82
N ALA A 68 14.72 0.27 -16.59
CA ALA A 68 16.09 0.51 -16.14
C ALA A 68 16.32 1.97 -15.75
N TYR A 69 15.76 2.90 -16.53
CA TYR A 69 15.85 4.34 -16.23
C TYR A 69 15.13 4.71 -14.94
N VAL A 70 13.92 4.18 -14.72
CA VAL A 70 13.12 4.47 -13.51
C VAL A 70 13.79 3.88 -12.26
N LEU A 71 14.34 2.66 -12.35
CA LEU A 71 14.98 2.01 -11.22
C LEU A 71 16.35 2.63 -10.88
N ALA A 72 17.01 3.33 -11.85
CA ALA A 72 18.34 3.92 -11.69
C ALA A 72 19.43 2.91 -11.25
N ASP A 73 20.64 3.38 -10.98
CA ASP A 73 21.75 2.51 -10.54
C ASP A 73 21.62 2.12 -9.06
N HIS A 74 21.04 3.01 -8.26
CA HIS A 74 20.78 2.77 -6.84
C HIS A 74 19.28 2.71 -6.60
N THR A 75 18.75 1.52 -6.36
CA THR A 75 17.34 1.29 -6.04
C THR A 75 17.19 1.00 -4.55
N TRP A 76 16.29 1.73 -3.89
CA TRP A 76 15.95 1.52 -2.50
C TRP A 76 14.52 1.00 -2.37
N LEU A 77 14.33 -0.01 -1.53
CA LEU A 77 12.99 -0.50 -1.17
C LEU A 77 12.58 0.10 0.18
N ALA A 78 11.62 1.02 0.14
CA ALA A 78 11.05 1.68 1.30
C ALA A 78 9.90 0.87 1.91
N ALA A 79 10.16 -0.39 2.22
CA ALA A 79 9.21 -1.30 2.85
C ALA A 79 9.93 -2.16 3.90
N ASP A 80 9.22 -2.46 4.98
CA ASP A 80 9.76 -3.29 6.06
C ASP A 80 9.94 -4.75 5.62
N ALA A 81 11.08 -5.36 5.98
CA ALA A 81 11.41 -6.72 5.56
C ALA A 81 10.48 -7.78 6.17
N SER A 82 9.92 -7.53 7.36
CA SER A 82 8.93 -8.44 7.96
C SER A 82 7.63 -8.42 7.17
N LEU A 83 7.23 -7.24 6.68
CA LEU A 83 6.00 -7.06 5.91
C LEU A 83 6.19 -7.45 4.43
N ALA A 84 7.32 -7.08 3.83
CA ALA A 84 7.58 -7.25 2.40
C ALA A 84 9.07 -7.57 2.13
N PRO A 85 9.52 -8.83 2.37
CA PRO A 85 10.91 -9.19 2.12
C PRO A 85 11.24 -9.04 0.64
N MET A 86 12.42 -8.46 0.36
CA MET A 86 12.92 -8.34 -1.00
C MET A 86 13.40 -9.71 -1.50
N PRO A 87 12.90 -10.22 -2.61
CA PRO A 87 13.41 -11.46 -3.22
C PRO A 87 14.79 -11.23 -3.85
N ALA A 88 15.50 -12.31 -4.14
CA ALA A 88 16.73 -12.24 -4.91
C ALA A 88 16.50 -11.58 -6.28
N THR A 89 17.33 -10.60 -6.60
CA THR A 89 17.29 -9.86 -7.88
C THR A 89 18.64 -10.02 -8.59
N PRO A 90 18.78 -11.02 -9.48
CA PRO A 90 20.09 -11.39 -10.05
C PRO A 90 20.78 -10.25 -10.80
N ALA A 91 20.01 -9.32 -11.35
CA ALA A 91 20.50 -8.27 -12.23
C ALA A 91 20.67 -6.89 -11.55
N ARG A 92 20.32 -6.76 -10.25
CA ARG A 92 20.30 -5.45 -9.60
C ARG A 92 20.44 -5.55 -8.08
N GLU A 93 21.28 -4.71 -7.52
CA GLU A 93 21.33 -4.51 -6.08
C GLU A 93 20.19 -3.59 -5.63
N VAL A 94 19.45 -4.03 -4.61
CA VAL A 94 18.37 -3.26 -3.99
C VAL A 94 18.62 -3.17 -2.49
N LEU A 95 18.79 -1.96 -1.98
CA LEU A 95 18.91 -1.72 -0.56
C LEU A 95 17.50 -1.62 0.07
N GLN A 96 17.15 -2.55 0.93
CA GLN A 96 15.90 -2.49 1.69
C GLN A 96 16.09 -1.61 2.93
N THR A 97 15.54 -0.40 2.90
CA THR A 97 15.72 0.60 3.96
C THR A 97 14.75 0.45 5.12
N GLY A 98 13.66 -0.28 4.92
CA GLY A 98 12.52 -0.30 5.84
C GLY A 98 11.44 0.74 5.46
N THR A 99 10.30 0.68 6.12
CA THR A 99 9.18 1.59 5.86
C THR A 99 9.55 3.04 6.22
N TRP A 100 9.30 3.96 5.29
CA TRP A 100 9.47 5.40 5.57
C TRP A 100 8.22 5.92 6.26
N VAL A 101 8.37 6.23 7.53
CA VAL A 101 7.30 6.73 8.39
C VAL A 101 7.52 8.20 8.65
N LEU A 102 6.50 9.00 8.41
CA LEU A 102 6.35 10.33 8.97
C LEU A 102 5.29 10.23 10.07
N ALA A 103 5.70 10.34 11.32
CA ALA A 103 4.78 10.28 12.45
C ALA A 103 3.75 11.41 12.37
N ASP A 104 2.49 11.06 12.56
CA ASP A 104 1.37 12.01 12.60
C ASP A 104 0.75 12.02 14.00
N ASP A 105 1.21 12.97 14.81
CA ASP A 105 0.77 13.18 16.19
C ASP A 105 -0.38 14.21 16.32
N ARG A 106 -0.94 14.67 15.19
CA ARG A 106 -2.10 15.57 15.18
C ARG A 106 -3.25 14.94 15.99
N PRO A 107 -3.78 15.66 17.01
CA PRO A 107 -4.81 15.09 17.88
C PRO A 107 -6.08 14.74 17.09
N LEU A 108 -6.69 13.62 17.44
CA LEU A 108 -7.98 13.24 16.87
C LEU A 108 -9.03 14.32 17.20
N PRO A 109 -9.90 14.69 16.25
CA PRO A 109 -11.01 15.62 16.47
C PRO A 109 -11.91 15.17 17.62
N ALA A 110 -12.45 16.12 18.40
CA ALA A 110 -13.27 15.83 19.57
C ALA A 110 -14.47 14.91 19.27
N GLY A 111 -15.13 15.11 18.11
CA GLY A 111 -16.23 14.25 17.68
C GLY A 111 -15.81 12.79 17.42
N VAL A 112 -14.58 12.59 16.90
CA VAL A 112 -14.02 11.25 16.69
C VAL A 112 -13.69 10.59 18.03
N LYS A 113 -13.06 11.34 18.96
CA LYS A 113 -12.79 10.82 20.33
C LYS A 113 -14.07 10.38 21.01
N ALA A 114 -15.09 11.24 21.03
CA ALA A 114 -16.38 10.93 21.60
C ALA A 114 -17.08 9.73 20.92
N PHE A 115 -16.90 9.58 19.61
CA PHE A 115 -17.41 8.41 18.89
C PHE A 115 -16.67 7.13 19.31
N LEU A 116 -15.36 7.14 19.41
CA LEU A 116 -14.56 5.99 19.84
C LEU A 116 -14.89 5.54 21.29
N GLU A 117 -15.22 6.48 22.17
CA GLU A 117 -15.50 6.23 23.60
C GLU A 117 -16.90 5.63 23.86
N ARG A 118 -17.82 5.69 22.90
CA ARG A 118 -19.22 5.27 23.08
C ARG A 118 -19.49 3.76 22.94
N GLY A 119 -18.48 2.90 22.87
CA GLY A 119 -18.70 1.46 22.80
C GLY A 119 -17.54 0.72 22.12
N GLU A 120 -17.85 -0.47 21.61
CA GLU A 120 -16.86 -1.34 20.97
C GLU A 120 -16.06 -0.65 19.84
N PRO A 121 -14.80 -1.01 19.62
CA PRO A 121 -14.00 -0.46 18.57
C PRO A 121 -14.69 -0.52 17.20
N PRO A 122 -14.78 0.60 16.46
CA PRO A 122 -15.42 0.63 15.15
C PRO A 122 -14.53 0.01 14.07
N ILE A 123 -15.09 -0.21 12.88
CA ILE A 123 -14.35 -0.49 11.66
C ILE A 123 -13.96 0.86 11.04
N PHE A 124 -12.72 0.99 10.55
CA PHE A 124 -12.31 2.11 9.71
C PHE A 124 -12.32 1.70 8.24
N VAL A 125 -12.81 2.58 7.37
CA VAL A 125 -12.77 2.41 5.92
C VAL A 125 -12.18 3.65 5.27
N GLY A 126 -11.18 3.45 4.39
CA GLY A 126 -10.59 4.54 3.62
C GLY A 126 -9.94 4.05 2.32
N PHE A 127 -10.33 4.65 1.20
CA PHE A 127 -9.78 4.31 -0.12
C PHE A 127 -8.75 5.35 -0.63
N GLY A 128 -8.40 6.35 0.21
CA GLY A 128 -7.41 7.37 -0.13
C GLY A 128 -7.83 8.17 -1.35
N SER A 129 -6.97 8.20 -2.38
CA SER A 129 -7.21 8.89 -3.65
C SER A 129 -7.88 8.01 -4.73
N MET A 130 -8.32 6.80 -4.37
CA MET A 130 -8.92 5.89 -5.34
C MET A 130 -10.34 6.31 -5.68
N PRO A 131 -10.74 6.28 -6.97
CA PRO A 131 -12.12 6.49 -7.36
C PRO A 131 -12.99 5.33 -6.85
N VAL A 132 -14.02 5.65 -6.10
CA VAL A 132 -14.98 4.69 -5.55
C VAL A 132 -16.38 5.19 -5.85
N SER A 133 -17.29 4.29 -6.26
CA SER A 133 -18.68 4.64 -6.48
C SER A 133 -19.36 5.09 -5.19
N ALA A 134 -20.24 6.07 -5.27
CA ALA A 134 -21.04 6.53 -4.12
C ALA A 134 -21.87 5.39 -3.49
N ASP A 135 -22.28 4.39 -4.27
CA ASP A 135 -23.07 3.25 -3.81
C ASP A 135 -22.28 2.36 -2.83
N VAL A 136 -20.95 2.44 -2.85
CA VAL A 136 -20.10 1.66 -1.92
C VAL A 136 -20.40 2.03 -0.47
N SER A 137 -20.76 3.27 -0.16
CA SER A 137 -21.12 3.67 1.21
C SER A 137 -22.28 2.87 1.78
N HIS A 138 -23.30 2.54 0.97
CA HIS A 138 -24.41 1.67 1.40
C HIS A 138 -23.92 0.25 1.72
N VAL A 139 -23.02 -0.29 0.93
CA VAL A 139 -22.42 -1.61 1.16
C VAL A 139 -21.63 -1.61 2.46
N LEU A 140 -20.82 -0.57 2.70
CA LEU A 140 -19.97 -0.44 3.89
C LEU A 140 -20.83 -0.37 5.18
N VAL A 141 -21.83 0.50 5.21
CA VAL A 141 -22.74 0.67 6.35
C VAL A 141 -23.51 -0.62 6.62
N ALA A 142 -24.09 -1.24 5.59
CA ALA A 142 -24.85 -2.46 5.73
C ALA A 142 -24.00 -3.63 6.26
N ALA A 143 -22.78 -3.80 5.77
CA ALA A 143 -21.85 -4.85 6.22
C ALA A 143 -21.39 -4.62 7.67
N ALA A 144 -21.03 -3.39 8.04
CA ALA A 144 -20.66 -3.05 9.41
C ALA A 144 -21.80 -3.36 10.40
N ARG A 145 -23.04 -2.95 10.08
CA ARG A 145 -24.23 -3.23 10.89
C ARG A 145 -24.51 -4.72 11.03
N THR A 146 -24.33 -5.49 9.95
CA THR A 146 -24.50 -6.95 9.98
C THR A 146 -23.53 -7.62 10.94
N THR A 147 -22.33 -7.06 11.10
CA THR A 147 -21.32 -7.55 12.05
C THR A 147 -21.43 -6.91 13.44
N GLY A 148 -22.47 -6.11 13.70
CA GLY A 148 -22.67 -5.42 14.97
C GLY A 148 -21.63 -4.34 15.26
N ARG A 149 -20.96 -3.79 14.24
CA ARG A 149 -19.86 -2.82 14.38
C ARG A 149 -20.25 -1.43 13.92
N ARG A 150 -19.74 -0.44 14.63
CA ARG A 150 -19.79 0.97 14.22
C ARG A 150 -18.77 1.24 13.12
N LEU A 151 -18.94 2.32 12.38
CA LEU A 151 -18.15 2.60 11.19
C LEU A 151 -17.59 4.02 11.19
N ILE A 152 -16.29 4.15 10.87
CA ILE A 152 -15.64 5.40 10.53
C ILE A 152 -15.27 5.33 9.06
N ILE A 153 -15.81 6.26 8.27
CA ILE A 153 -15.50 6.39 6.83
C ILE A 153 -14.57 7.59 6.64
N SER A 154 -13.41 7.35 6.05
CA SER A 154 -12.57 8.44 5.52
C SER A 154 -13.14 8.91 4.19
N ARG A 155 -13.46 10.22 4.11
CA ARG A 155 -14.02 10.82 2.90
C ARG A 155 -13.12 10.58 1.68
N GLY A 156 -11.80 10.75 1.86
CA GLY A 156 -10.82 10.60 0.78
C GLY A 156 -11.12 11.53 -0.40
N TRP A 157 -10.54 11.24 -1.55
CA TRP A 157 -10.81 11.97 -2.80
C TRP A 157 -12.09 11.47 -3.49
N ALA A 158 -12.61 10.31 -3.09
CA ALA A 158 -13.90 9.79 -3.58
C ALA A 158 -15.10 10.55 -2.99
N GLU A 159 -14.85 11.50 -2.05
CA GLU A 159 -15.86 12.26 -1.34
C GLU A 159 -16.97 11.38 -0.76
N LEU A 160 -16.59 10.21 -0.22
CA LEU A 160 -17.52 9.29 0.38
C LEU A 160 -18.34 9.97 1.48
N GLU A 161 -19.65 9.86 1.34
CA GLU A 161 -20.62 10.35 2.31
C GLU A 161 -21.32 9.20 3.02
N LEU A 162 -21.98 9.49 4.13
CA LEU A 162 -22.80 8.49 4.81
C LEU A 162 -24.02 8.15 3.96
N ALA A 163 -24.30 6.86 3.87
CA ALA A 163 -25.55 6.36 3.26
C ALA A 163 -26.78 6.78 4.06
N ASP A 164 -26.64 7.01 5.36
CA ASP A 164 -27.66 7.56 6.24
C ASP A 164 -27.02 8.31 7.43
N ARG A 165 -27.83 8.94 8.28
CA ARG A 165 -27.41 9.72 9.45
C ARG A 165 -27.48 8.93 10.75
N GLY A 166 -27.28 7.61 10.71
CA GLY A 166 -27.25 6.79 11.92
C GLY A 166 -26.13 7.19 12.87
N SER A 167 -26.38 7.09 14.19
CA SER A 167 -25.39 7.41 15.23
C SER A 167 -24.25 6.39 15.33
N ASP A 168 -24.35 5.31 14.59
CA ASP A 168 -23.38 4.21 14.48
C ASP A 168 -22.31 4.43 13.42
N CYS A 169 -22.41 5.52 12.64
CA CYS A 169 -21.47 5.85 11.58
C CYS A 169 -21.03 7.31 11.66
N ILE A 170 -19.76 7.59 11.33
CA ILE A 170 -19.24 8.96 11.13
C ILE A 170 -18.35 9.02 9.89
N VAL A 171 -18.33 10.21 9.25
CA VAL A 171 -17.35 10.53 8.20
C VAL A 171 -16.28 11.43 8.77
N VAL A 172 -15.02 11.13 8.41
CA VAL A 172 -13.86 11.93 8.78
C VAL A 172 -13.12 12.42 7.53
N GLY A 173 -12.48 13.58 7.64
CA GLY A 173 -11.55 14.07 6.64
C GLY A 173 -10.15 13.49 6.81
N ASP A 174 -9.15 14.32 6.55
CA ASP A 174 -7.75 13.97 6.84
C ASP A 174 -7.55 13.85 8.37
N ILE A 175 -7.06 12.68 8.80
CA ILE A 175 -6.95 12.31 10.21
C ILE A 175 -5.71 11.46 10.45
N SER A 176 -5.09 11.60 11.62
CA SER A 176 -3.97 10.77 12.04
C SER A 176 -4.35 9.29 12.12
N HIS A 177 -3.84 8.49 11.21
CA HIS A 177 -3.98 7.04 11.25
C HIS A 177 -3.16 6.43 12.41
N ASP A 178 -2.02 7.03 12.77
CA ASP A 178 -1.19 6.55 13.88
C ASP A 178 -1.96 6.62 15.23
N LEU A 179 -2.80 7.63 15.41
CA LEU A 179 -3.63 7.77 16.63
C LEU A 179 -4.99 7.05 16.52
N LEU A 180 -5.49 6.84 15.30
CA LEU A 180 -6.81 6.23 15.09
C LEU A 180 -6.74 4.70 15.05
N PHE A 181 -5.82 4.11 14.28
CA PHE A 181 -5.80 2.68 14.03
C PHE A 181 -5.67 1.82 15.28
N PRO A 182 -4.90 2.18 16.34
CA PRO A 182 -4.88 1.42 17.58
C PRO A 182 -6.25 1.33 18.30
N ARG A 183 -7.23 2.12 17.87
CA ARG A 183 -8.57 2.24 18.48
C ARG A 183 -9.71 1.67 17.63
N VAL A 184 -9.39 1.03 16.50
CA VAL A 184 -10.38 0.39 15.61
C VAL A 184 -10.27 -1.14 15.63
N ALA A 185 -11.34 -1.83 15.28
CA ALA A 185 -11.38 -3.29 15.26
C ALA A 185 -10.76 -3.87 13.98
N ALA A 186 -10.90 -3.19 12.86
CA ALA A 186 -10.33 -3.58 11.56
C ALA A 186 -10.20 -2.34 10.65
N VAL A 187 -9.31 -2.43 9.66
CA VAL A 187 -9.09 -1.41 8.62
C VAL A 187 -9.44 -2.00 7.26
N VAL A 188 -10.39 -1.38 6.54
CA VAL A 188 -10.74 -1.71 5.15
C VAL A 188 -10.14 -0.64 4.25
N HIS A 189 -9.31 -1.05 3.27
CA HIS A 189 -8.63 -0.09 2.40
C HIS A 189 -8.22 -0.68 1.05
N HIS A 190 -7.74 0.16 0.14
CA HIS A 190 -7.35 -0.24 -1.22
C HIS A 190 -6.01 -0.99 -1.30
N GLY A 191 -5.19 -0.99 -0.27
CA GLY A 191 -3.86 -1.63 -0.28
C GLY A 191 -2.69 -0.70 -0.61
N GLY A 192 -2.83 0.61 -0.39
CA GLY A 192 -1.69 1.51 -0.45
C GLY A 192 -0.67 1.20 0.65
N VAL A 193 0.63 1.21 0.32
CA VAL A 193 1.73 0.83 1.22
C VAL A 193 1.69 1.56 2.56
N GLY A 194 1.41 2.86 2.56
CA GLY A 194 1.37 3.67 3.79
C GLY A 194 0.29 3.18 4.76
N THR A 195 -0.93 2.98 4.27
CA THR A 195 -2.04 2.48 5.07
C THR A 195 -1.78 1.05 5.55
N THR A 196 -1.27 0.18 4.66
CA THR A 196 -0.91 -1.21 4.98
C THR A 196 0.12 -1.26 6.11
N ALA A 197 1.20 -0.50 6.00
CA ALA A 197 2.25 -0.47 7.01
C ALA A 197 1.77 0.15 8.34
N THR A 198 0.94 1.21 8.29
CA THR A 198 0.40 1.84 9.50
C THR A 198 -0.56 0.90 10.24
N ALA A 199 -1.45 0.21 9.52
CA ALA A 199 -2.34 -0.77 10.13
C ALA A 199 -1.57 -1.98 10.71
N ALA A 200 -0.52 -2.45 10.01
CA ALA A 200 0.36 -3.50 10.51
C ALA A 200 1.09 -3.09 11.79
N ARG A 201 1.64 -1.85 11.86
CA ARG A 201 2.25 -1.30 13.08
C ARG A 201 1.26 -1.14 14.22
N ALA A 202 0.04 -0.75 13.90
CA ALA A 202 -1.03 -0.61 14.90
C ALA A 202 -1.53 -1.96 15.43
N GLY A 203 -1.13 -3.09 14.81
CA GLY A 203 -1.59 -4.43 15.20
C GLY A 203 -3.06 -4.67 14.90
N VAL A 204 -3.59 -4.03 13.86
CA VAL A 204 -5.00 -4.09 13.50
C VAL A 204 -5.17 -4.94 12.25
N PRO A 205 -6.13 -5.90 12.26
CA PRO A 205 -6.46 -6.69 11.08
C PRO A 205 -6.91 -5.84 9.90
N GLN A 206 -6.57 -6.29 8.69
CA GLN A 206 -6.81 -5.54 7.47
C GLN A 206 -7.68 -6.31 6.49
N ILE A 207 -8.55 -5.58 5.78
CA ILE A 207 -9.23 -6.06 4.58
C ILE A 207 -8.75 -5.19 3.43
N ILE A 208 -8.02 -5.78 2.48
CA ILE A 208 -7.59 -5.06 1.30
C ILE A 208 -8.52 -5.36 0.12
N THR A 209 -8.97 -4.29 -0.54
CA THR A 209 -9.77 -4.35 -1.76
C THR A 209 -8.93 -3.79 -2.92
N PRO A 210 -8.02 -4.58 -3.51
CA PRO A 210 -7.07 -4.08 -4.48
C PRO A 210 -7.75 -3.71 -5.80
N MET A 211 -7.30 -2.62 -6.42
CA MET A 211 -7.80 -2.09 -7.69
C MET A 211 -6.76 -2.20 -8.80
N PHE A 212 -5.49 -1.89 -8.51
CA PHE A 212 -4.40 -1.95 -9.49
C PHE A 212 -3.00 -2.01 -8.84
N GLY A 213 -2.01 -2.32 -9.66
CA GLY A 213 -0.60 -2.17 -9.33
C GLY A 213 -0.13 -3.05 -8.17
N ASP A 214 0.63 -2.46 -7.26
CA ASP A 214 1.20 -3.10 -6.09
C ASP A 214 0.17 -3.46 -5.00
N GLN A 215 -1.05 -2.94 -5.09
CA GLN A 215 -2.12 -3.25 -4.14
C GLN A 215 -2.42 -4.76 -4.07
N PHE A 216 -2.31 -5.49 -5.20
CA PHE A 216 -2.44 -6.94 -5.24
C PHE A 216 -1.33 -7.65 -4.47
N TYR A 217 -0.11 -7.14 -4.54
CA TYR A 217 1.00 -7.64 -3.73
C TYR A 217 0.72 -7.48 -2.24
N TRP A 218 0.33 -6.29 -1.82
CA TRP A 218 0.02 -6.01 -0.40
C TRP A 218 -1.13 -6.87 0.10
N SER A 219 -2.16 -7.05 -0.72
CA SER A 219 -3.30 -7.92 -0.44
C SER A 219 -2.86 -9.38 -0.19
N SER A 220 -2.03 -9.95 -1.08
CA SER A 220 -1.47 -11.29 -0.89
C SER A 220 -0.62 -11.38 0.39
N ARG A 221 0.22 -10.37 0.64
CA ARG A 221 1.12 -10.37 1.80
C ARG A 221 0.40 -10.37 3.14
N ILE A 222 -0.62 -9.53 3.33
CA ILE A 222 -1.37 -9.53 4.59
C ILE A 222 -2.12 -10.83 4.82
N THR A 223 -2.60 -11.47 3.73
CA THR A 223 -3.28 -12.77 3.78
C THR A 223 -2.29 -13.89 4.13
N GLU A 224 -1.12 -13.93 3.48
CA GLU A 224 -0.05 -14.90 3.78
C GLU A 224 0.46 -14.79 5.23
N LEU A 225 0.58 -13.57 5.75
CA LEU A 225 0.97 -13.32 7.13
C LEU A 225 -0.16 -13.66 8.13
N GLY A 226 -1.38 -13.89 7.65
CA GLY A 226 -2.55 -14.17 8.48
C GLY A 226 -2.98 -13.00 9.35
N VAL A 227 -2.67 -11.76 8.93
CA VAL A 227 -3.04 -10.52 9.63
C VAL A 227 -4.16 -9.76 8.94
N GLY A 228 -4.81 -10.38 7.96
CA GLY A 228 -5.91 -9.81 7.22
C GLY A 228 -6.39 -10.72 6.11
N THR A 229 -7.33 -10.22 5.32
CA THR A 229 -7.90 -10.91 4.16
C THR A 229 -8.09 -9.95 2.98
N THR A 230 -8.51 -10.49 1.85
CA THR A 230 -8.78 -9.71 0.63
C THR A 230 -10.19 -9.89 0.15
N THR A 231 -10.75 -8.85 -0.46
CA THR A 231 -12.02 -8.94 -1.19
C THR A 231 -11.91 -8.15 -2.50
N ALA A 232 -12.51 -8.66 -3.58
CA ALA A 232 -12.40 -8.01 -4.87
C ALA A 232 -13.19 -6.69 -4.89
N HIS A 233 -12.53 -5.59 -5.28
CA HIS A 233 -13.17 -4.27 -5.37
C HIS A 233 -14.29 -4.26 -6.41
N ALA A 234 -14.07 -4.84 -7.58
CA ALA A 234 -15.04 -4.83 -8.68
C ALA A 234 -16.37 -5.55 -8.36
N THR A 235 -16.35 -6.47 -7.40
CA THR A 235 -17.52 -7.25 -6.97
C THR A 235 -17.80 -7.08 -5.48
N LEU A 236 -17.47 -5.91 -4.93
CA LEU A 236 -17.71 -5.60 -3.53
C LEU A 236 -19.21 -5.51 -3.25
N THR A 237 -19.71 -6.45 -2.47
CA THR A 237 -21.11 -6.52 -2.03
C THR A 237 -21.20 -6.54 -0.52
N ARG A 238 -22.40 -6.28 0.03
CA ARG A 238 -22.64 -6.43 1.46
C ARG A 238 -22.19 -7.80 1.96
N ASP A 239 -22.56 -8.87 1.25
CA ASP A 239 -22.28 -10.23 1.69
C ASP A 239 -20.80 -10.61 1.61
N SER A 240 -20.08 -10.15 0.56
CA SER A 240 -18.64 -10.37 0.45
C SER A 240 -17.87 -9.62 1.54
N LEU A 241 -18.26 -8.37 1.82
CA LEU A 241 -17.62 -7.57 2.87
C LEU A 241 -17.98 -8.08 4.27
N THR A 242 -19.23 -8.50 4.51
CA THR A 242 -19.65 -9.11 5.79
C THR A 242 -18.81 -10.35 6.09
N ARG A 243 -18.59 -11.23 5.11
CA ARG A 243 -17.73 -12.42 5.29
C ARG A 243 -16.29 -12.02 5.62
N ALA A 244 -15.71 -11.08 4.87
CA ALA A 244 -14.37 -10.61 5.14
C ALA A 244 -14.23 -9.96 6.52
N LEU A 245 -15.22 -9.18 6.95
CA LEU A 245 -15.27 -8.61 8.30
C LEU A 245 -15.38 -9.69 9.39
N SER A 246 -16.26 -10.68 9.21
CA SER A 246 -16.39 -11.80 10.15
C SER A 246 -15.08 -12.58 10.27
N GLU A 247 -14.38 -12.78 9.15
CA GLU A 247 -13.07 -13.44 9.12
C GLU A 247 -12.00 -12.64 9.89
N VAL A 248 -11.80 -11.36 9.59
CA VAL A 248 -10.72 -10.58 10.23
C VAL A 248 -11.00 -10.23 11.69
N LEU A 249 -12.25 -10.28 12.12
CA LEU A 249 -12.64 -10.08 13.52
C LEU A 249 -12.50 -11.37 14.35
N ASP A 250 -12.13 -12.49 13.73
CA ASP A 250 -11.79 -13.71 14.46
C ASP A 250 -10.61 -13.48 15.39
N SER A 251 -10.70 -14.02 16.60
CA SER A 251 -9.71 -13.80 17.66
C SER A 251 -8.28 -14.21 17.24
N ALA A 252 -8.16 -15.28 16.46
CA ALA A 252 -6.84 -15.75 16.00
C ALA A 252 -6.19 -14.80 14.99
N ILE A 253 -6.97 -14.13 14.14
CA ILE A 253 -6.43 -13.10 13.21
C ILE A 253 -6.08 -11.83 13.99
N VAL A 254 -6.95 -11.40 14.91
CA VAL A 254 -6.70 -10.25 15.78
C VAL A 254 -5.41 -10.44 16.60
N GLU A 255 -5.23 -11.61 17.19
CA GLU A 255 -4.02 -11.93 17.97
C GLU A 255 -2.77 -11.93 17.08
N ARG A 256 -2.83 -12.54 15.90
CA ARG A 256 -1.68 -12.51 14.94
C ARG A 256 -1.34 -11.09 14.52
N ALA A 257 -2.32 -10.26 14.23
CA ALA A 257 -2.10 -8.86 13.86
C ALA A 257 -1.41 -8.10 15.00
N ARG A 258 -1.87 -8.25 16.24
CA ARG A 258 -1.23 -7.66 17.43
C ARG A 258 0.21 -8.14 17.63
N ASN A 259 0.45 -9.43 17.50
CA ASN A 259 1.80 -10.01 17.64
C ASN A 259 2.73 -9.60 16.49
N PHE A 260 2.19 -9.27 15.32
CA PHE A 260 2.96 -8.81 14.18
C PHE A 260 3.40 -7.34 14.31
N ALA A 261 2.65 -6.51 15.04
CA ALA A 261 2.91 -5.06 15.17
C ALA A 261 4.35 -4.73 15.58
N GLY A 262 4.91 -5.47 16.55
CA GLY A 262 6.28 -5.26 17.03
C GLY A 262 7.39 -5.61 16.04
N ARG A 263 7.05 -6.17 14.87
CA ARG A 263 8.04 -6.55 13.84
C ARG A 263 8.26 -5.46 12.79
N VAL A 264 7.33 -4.51 12.68
CA VAL A 264 7.40 -3.46 11.65
C VAL A 264 8.14 -2.25 12.19
N GLY A 265 9.33 -2.00 11.64
CA GLY A 265 10.19 -0.88 12.05
C GLY A 265 9.65 0.49 11.61
N VAL A 266 10.20 1.54 12.23
CA VAL A 266 9.81 2.95 12.01
C VAL A 266 10.98 3.84 11.56
N ASP A 267 12.16 3.29 11.39
CA ASP A 267 13.40 4.04 11.16
C ASP A 267 13.87 4.03 9.69
N GLY A 268 13.09 3.46 8.78
CA GLY A 268 13.47 3.33 7.37
C GLY A 268 13.88 4.64 6.71
N ALA A 269 13.21 5.73 6.99
CA ALA A 269 13.60 7.06 6.49
C ALA A 269 14.95 7.52 7.02
N LYS A 270 15.31 7.17 8.28
CA LYS A 270 16.62 7.47 8.87
C LYS A 270 17.72 6.63 8.22
N VAL A 271 17.44 5.36 7.95
CA VAL A 271 18.35 4.48 7.20
C VAL A 271 18.62 5.07 5.82
N ALA A 272 17.57 5.38 5.07
CA ALA A 272 17.68 6.00 3.75
C ALA A 272 18.48 7.32 3.77
N ALA A 273 18.26 8.18 4.75
CA ALA A 273 18.97 9.44 4.89
C ALA A 273 20.49 9.23 5.15
N ARG A 274 20.86 8.24 5.98
CA ARG A 274 22.27 7.90 6.22
C ARG A 274 22.96 7.42 4.94
N GLU A 275 22.30 6.54 4.19
CA GLU A 275 22.81 6.03 2.92
C GLU A 275 22.95 7.16 1.87
N LEU A 276 21.98 8.08 1.82
CA LEU A 276 22.07 9.25 0.92
C LEU A 276 23.30 10.09 1.23
N VAL A 277 23.57 10.37 2.50
CA VAL A 277 24.74 11.12 2.94
C VAL A 277 26.04 10.38 2.60
N ALA A 278 26.08 9.06 2.79
CA ALA A 278 27.23 8.22 2.45
C ALA A 278 27.56 8.27 0.95
N VAL A 279 26.54 8.11 0.09
CA VAL A 279 26.69 8.21 -1.37
C VAL A 279 27.16 9.61 -1.79
N ALA A 280 26.59 10.67 -1.21
CA ALA A 280 26.99 12.04 -1.52
C ALA A 280 28.46 12.33 -1.15
N ARG A 281 28.93 11.85 0.01
CA ARG A 281 30.31 11.99 0.45
C ARG A 281 31.29 11.23 -0.45
N ALA A 282 30.94 10.00 -0.84
CA ALA A 282 31.76 9.20 -1.77
C ALA A 282 31.93 9.91 -3.14
N SER A 283 30.86 10.52 -3.64
CA SER A 283 30.87 11.28 -4.90
C SER A 283 31.71 12.57 -4.81
N SER A 284 31.77 13.20 -3.63
CA SER A 284 32.53 14.44 -3.43
C SER A 284 34.03 14.18 -3.18
N GLY A 285 34.38 13.02 -2.63
CA GLY A 285 35.79 12.64 -2.36
C GLY A 285 36.57 12.20 -3.59
N GLY A 286 35.91 11.84 -4.69
CA GLY A 286 36.54 11.40 -5.93
C GLY A 286 37.01 12.54 -6.88
N SER A 287 36.70 13.80 -6.56
CA SER A 287 37.05 14.95 -7.43
C SER A 287 38.35 15.69 -7.03
N GLY A 288 39.15 15.14 -6.11
CA GLY A 288 40.34 15.80 -5.52
C GLY A 288 41.67 15.22 -5.92
N SER A 289 41.76 14.39 -6.97
CA SER A 289 43.07 13.87 -7.46
C SER A 289 43.17 13.96 -8.98
N HIS A 290 43.41 15.14 -9.45
CA HIS A 290 44.07 15.37 -10.76
C HIS A 290 44.99 16.56 -10.63
#